data_74266d0a0d429e34efdf5b25e1092903
#
_entry.id   74266d0a0d429e34efdf5b25e1092903
#
_cell.length_a   1.000
_cell.length_b   1.000
_cell.length_c   1.000
_cell.angle_alpha   90.00
_cell.angle_beta   90.00
_cell.angle_gamma   90.00
#
_symmetry.space_group_name_H-M   'P 1'
#
loop_
_entity.id
_entity.type
_entity.pdbx_description
1 polymer ?
#
loop_
_entity_poly.entity_id
_entity_poly.type
_entity_poly.pdbx_seq_one_letter_code
_entity_poly.pdbx_strand_id
1 'polypeptide(L)'
;MNNIPVASIGTLGLKYKRKTIKSNLTSPDTILLHQDLEKIKKNKIDNVIIEASSHGLHQSRINYLKLKAGIFTNFSQDHLDYHKTMSSYLNSKFILFKNILSKGKTIISDKTIKEFKFLKKIANRRKLKIIDVSVINKKISKIKNLKLNEFQSKNLSMAIAAAKFCNLNEKKIFNSFKKIKDVSGRLELVRVFSNNIKVYVDFAHTPDALKKDQ
;
A
#
# COMPACT_ATOMS: atom_id res chain seq x y z
N MET A 1 -10.48 -13.48 -10.94
CA MET A 1 -10.52 -12.23 -10.18
C MET A 1 -11.75 -11.45 -10.58
N ASN A 2 -12.00 -10.27 -10.00
CA ASN A 2 -13.28 -9.55 -10.16
C ASN A 2 -13.54 -8.93 -11.55
N ASN A 3 -12.75 -9.24 -12.56
CA ASN A 3 -12.80 -8.71 -13.93
C ASN A 3 -12.79 -7.17 -14.04
N ILE A 4 -12.33 -6.47 -13.00
CA ILE A 4 -12.17 -5.03 -13.02
C ILE A 4 -10.74 -4.72 -13.43
N PRO A 5 -10.52 -3.98 -14.54
CA PRO A 5 -9.19 -3.58 -14.95
C PRO A 5 -8.59 -2.63 -13.90
N VAL A 6 -7.41 -2.98 -13.42
CA VAL A 6 -6.63 -2.17 -12.44
C VAL A 6 -5.20 -2.06 -12.94
N ALA A 7 -4.62 -0.89 -12.79
CA ALA A 7 -3.19 -0.66 -12.92
C ALA A 7 -2.57 -0.35 -11.56
N SER A 8 -1.29 -0.64 -11.39
CA SER A 8 -0.51 -0.21 -10.21
C SER A 8 0.78 0.46 -10.63
N ILE A 9 1.15 1.51 -9.90
CA ILE A 9 2.41 2.25 -10.04
C ILE A 9 3.09 2.21 -8.67
N GLY A 10 4.31 1.75 -8.60
CA GLY A 10 5.07 1.63 -7.34
C GLY A 10 6.44 1.02 -7.53
N THR A 11 7.03 0.53 -6.45
CA THR A 11 8.37 -0.08 -6.42
C THR A 11 8.55 -1.19 -7.46
N LEU A 12 7.48 -1.94 -7.76
CA LEU A 12 7.51 -2.98 -8.79
C LEU A 12 7.25 -2.45 -10.21
N GLY A 13 7.32 -1.14 -10.41
CA GLY A 13 7.06 -0.46 -11.67
C GLY A 13 5.58 -0.24 -11.97
N LEU A 14 5.31 0.16 -13.21
CA LEU A 14 3.96 0.25 -13.75
C LEU A 14 3.48 -1.13 -14.20
N LYS A 15 2.39 -1.60 -13.61
CA LYS A 15 1.76 -2.88 -13.99
C LYS A 15 0.32 -2.66 -14.43
N TYR A 16 -0.03 -3.17 -15.58
CA TYR A 16 -1.40 -3.21 -16.08
C TYR A 16 -1.61 -4.36 -17.07
N LYS A 17 -2.77 -4.99 -17.03
CA LYS A 17 -3.05 -6.22 -17.79
C LYS A 17 -1.97 -7.27 -17.50
N ARG A 18 -1.19 -7.68 -18.52
CA ARG A 18 -0.04 -8.61 -18.39
C ARG A 18 1.30 -7.91 -18.60
N LYS A 19 1.32 -6.58 -18.68
CA LYS A 19 2.53 -5.79 -18.94
C LYS A 19 3.11 -5.30 -17.61
N THR A 20 4.43 -5.32 -17.51
CA THR A 20 5.20 -4.70 -16.43
C THR A 20 6.27 -3.81 -17.08
N ILE A 21 6.27 -2.55 -16.73
CA ILE A 21 7.28 -1.57 -17.16
C ILE A 21 8.06 -1.19 -15.89
N LYS A 22 9.35 -1.46 -15.87
CA LYS A 22 10.22 -1.13 -14.73
C LYS A 22 10.26 0.38 -14.52
N SER A 23 10.39 0.80 -13.28
CA SER A 23 10.59 2.19 -12.88
C SER A 23 11.79 2.26 -11.94
N ASN A 24 12.59 3.31 -12.06
CA ASN A 24 13.72 3.55 -11.14
C ASN A 24 13.27 4.21 -9.82
N LEU A 25 12.02 4.66 -9.75
CA LEU A 25 11.46 5.36 -8.60
C LEU A 25 10.13 4.72 -8.20
N THR A 26 9.93 4.53 -6.90
CA THR A 26 8.64 4.06 -6.34
C THR A 26 7.49 4.97 -6.73
N SER A 27 7.67 6.28 -6.55
CA SER A 27 6.76 7.30 -7.09
C SER A 27 7.52 8.01 -8.23
N PRO A 28 7.14 7.81 -9.48
CA PRO A 28 7.77 8.48 -10.62
C PRO A 28 7.74 10.00 -10.49
N ASP A 29 8.58 10.71 -11.23
CA ASP A 29 8.44 12.16 -11.37
C ASP A 29 7.08 12.53 -11.98
N THR A 30 6.70 13.79 -11.85
CA THR A 30 5.36 14.25 -12.23
C THR A 30 5.09 14.03 -13.73
N ILE A 31 6.06 14.25 -14.61
CA ILE A 31 5.89 14.11 -16.05
C ILE A 31 5.67 12.65 -16.41
N LEU A 32 6.56 11.77 -15.95
CA LEU A 32 6.47 10.32 -16.19
C LEU A 32 5.18 9.74 -15.61
N LEU A 33 4.78 10.20 -14.40
CA LEU A 33 3.54 9.76 -13.77
C LEU A 33 2.33 10.09 -14.64
N HIS A 34 2.24 11.31 -15.20
CA HIS A 34 1.14 11.70 -16.09
C HIS A 34 1.17 10.94 -17.41
N GLN A 35 2.34 10.69 -18.00
CA GLN A 35 2.49 9.84 -19.18
C GLN A 35 2.02 8.41 -18.90
N ASP A 36 2.34 7.86 -17.75
CA ASP A 36 1.90 6.52 -17.36
C ASP A 36 0.38 6.46 -17.13
N LEU A 37 -0.20 7.48 -16.52
CA LEU A 37 -1.66 7.60 -16.37
C LEU A 37 -2.37 7.71 -17.73
N GLU A 38 -1.78 8.44 -18.69
CA GLU A 38 -2.30 8.51 -20.05
C GLU A 38 -2.26 7.16 -20.77
N LYS A 39 -1.14 6.42 -20.65
CA LYS A 39 -1.02 5.04 -21.17
C LYS A 39 -2.09 4.13 -20.58
N ILE A 40 -2.31 4.21 -19.26
CA ILE A 40 -3.34 3.45 -18.54
C ILE A 40 -4.72 3.77 -19.09
N LYS A 41 -5.05 5.07 -19.27
CA LYS A 41 -6.33 5.54 -19.81
C LYS A 41 -6.55 5.06 -21.24
N LYS A 42 -5.54 5.17 -22.11
CA LYS A 42 -5.57 4.64 -23.50
C LYS A 42 -5.84 3.13 -23.53
N ASN A 43 -5.46 2.40 -22.49
CA ASN A 43 -5.75 0.97 -22.34
C ASN A 43 -7.12 0.68 -21.69
N LYS A 44 -8.00 1.68 -21.54
CA LYS A 44 -9.34 1.59 -20.94
C LYS A 44 -9.32 1.04 -19.51
N ILE A 45 -8.38 1.53 -18.69
CA ILE A 45 -8.25 1.16 -17.27
C ILE A 45 -8.54 2.40 -16.45
N ASP A 46 -9.64 2.37 -15.68
CA ASP A 46 -10.11 3.52 -14.90
C ASP A 46 -9.68 3.46 -13.43
N ASN A 47 -9.13 2.33 -12.99
CA ASN A 47 -8.73 2.13 -11.60
C ASN A 47 -7.21 2.03 -11.50
N VAL A 48 -6.61 2.92 -10.70
CA VAL A 48 -5.16 2.97 -10.50
C VAL A 48 -4.86 2.98 -9.00
N ILE A 49 -3.89 2.15 -8.61
CA ILE A 49 -3.31 2.15 -7.26
C ILE A 49 -1.90 2.70 -7.39
N ILE A 50 -1.57 3.72 -6.58
CA ILE A 50 -0.27 4.37 -6.62
C ILE A 50 0.40 4.23 -5.26
N GLU A 51 1.63 3.76 -5.25
CA GLU A 51 2.48 3.76 -4.06
C GLU A 51 3.08 5.16 -3.88
N ALA A 52 2.59 5.86 -2.84
CA ALA A 52 3.03 7.20 -2.50
C ALA A 52 4.21 7.13 -1.53
N SER A 53 5.44 7.14 -2.06
CA SER A 53 6.65 7.18 -1.23
C SER A 53 6.77 8.51 -0.50
N SER A 54 7.44 8.51 0.67
CA SER A 54 7.69 9.74 1.43
C SER A 54 8.50 10.77 0.65
N HIS A 55 9.45 10.32 -0.18
CA HIS A 55 10.19 11.17 -1.11
C HIS A 55 9.26 11.78 -2.16
N GLY A 56 8.42 10.96 -2.80
CA GLY A 56 7.47 11.43 -3.81
C GLY A 56 6.48 12.46 -3.26
N LEU A 57 6.01 12.25 -2.02
CA LEU A 57 5.15 13.20 -1.31
C LEU A 57 5.89 14.50 -0.98
N HIS A 58 7.10 14.40 -0.41
CA HIS A 58 7.91 15.55 -0.06
C HIS A 58 8.31 16.39 -1.28
N GLN A 59 8.60 15.72 -2.39
CA GLN A 59 8.96 16.35 -3.67
C GLN A 59 7.75 16.70 -4.55
N SER A 60 6.53 16.65 -4.00
CA SER A 60 5.29 17.04 -4.69
C SER A 60 4.97 16.30 -5.99
N ARG A 61 5.55 15.11 -6.20
CA ARG A 61 5.41 14.35 -7.45
C ARG A 61 3.97 13.92 -7.76
N ILE A 62 3.10 13.84 -6.75
CA ILE A 62 1.71 13.37 -6.88
C ILE A 62 0.67 14.44 -6.50
N ASN A 63 1.07 15.70 -6.31
CA ASN A 63 0.22 16.77 -5.78
C ASN A 63 -1.02 17.07 -6.65
N TYR A 64 -0.94 16.85 -7.95
CA TYR A 64 -2.01 17.20 -8.89
C TYR A 64 -3.01 16.05 -9.14
N LEU A 65 -2.87 14.93 -8.43
CA LEU A 65 -3.75 13.79 -8.61
C LEU A 65 -5.06 13.96 -7.82
N LYS A 66 -6.18 13.68 -8.46
CA LYS A 66 -7.51 13.61 -7.80
C LYS A 66 -7.72 12.22 -7.20
N LEU A 67 -7.23 11.99 -5.99
CA LEU A 67 -7.32 10.70 -5.32
C LEU A 67 -8.70 10.49 -4.69
N LYS A 68 -9.22 9.27 -4.76
CA LYS A 68 -10.49 8.87 -4.11
C LYS A 68 -10.28 8.48 -2.64
N ALA A 69 -9.16 7.85 -2.34
CA ALA A 69 -8.78 7.45 -0.98
C ALA A 69 -7.25 7.44 -0.82
N GLY A 70 -6.78 7.53 0.40
CA GLY A 70 -5.40 7.30 0.78
C GLY A 70 -5.29 6.22 1.85
N ILE A 71 -4.31 5.35 1.72
CA ILE A 71 -4.05 4.27 2.69
C ILE A 71 -2.78 4.61 3.46
N PHE A 72 -2.86 4.62 4.80
CA PHE A 72 -1.68 4.70 5.65
C PHE A 72 -1.42 3.32 6.24
N THR A 73 -0.34 2.68 5.79
CA THR A 73 -0.03 1.29 6.13
C THR A 73 0.64 1.16 7.48
N ASN A 74 1.84 1.68 7.61
CA ASN A 74 2.64 1.64 8.82
C ASN A 74 3.65 2.79 8.85
N PHE A 75 4.34 2.90 9.98
CA PHE A 75 5.46 3.82 10.17
C PHE A 75 6.50 3.16 11.06
N SER A 76 7.70 3.01 10.54
CA SER A 76 8.89 2.52 11.25
C SER A 76 10.10 3.29 10.78
N GLN A 77 11.23 3.14 11.46
CA GLN A 77 12.46 3.85 11.10
C GLN A 77 12.92 3.42 9.71
N ASP A 78 13.01 4.42 8.82
CA ASP A 78 13.52 4.30 7.46
C ASP A 78 13.83 5.70 6.89
N HIS A 79 14.59 5.77 5.78
CA HIS A 79 14.82 7.00 5.01
C HIS A 79 15.35 8.21 5.82
N LEU A 80 16.10 7.96 6.91
CA LEU A 80 16.67 9.05 7.73
C LEU A 80 17.85 9.75 7.05
N ASP A 81 18.50 9.08 6.10
CA ASP A 81 19.47 9.66 5.18
C ASP A 81 18.89 10.90 4.46
N TYR A 82 17.64 10.82 4.04
CA TYR A 82 16.92 11.89 3.34
C TYR A 82 16.15 12.81 4.30
N HIS A 83 15.31 12.25 5.15
CA HIS A 83 14.40 13.04 6.01
C HIS A 83 15.05 13.60 7.28
N LYS A 84 16.25 13.13 7.64
CA LYS A 84 17.06 13.50 8.81
C LYS A 84 16.43 13.12 10.15
N THR A 85 15.11 13.24 10.33
CA THR A 85 14.41 12.91 11.58
C THR A 85 13.13 12.09 11.31
N MET A 86 12.74 11.27 12.31
CA MET A 86 11.47 10.54 12.27
C MET A 86 10.26 11.48 12.16
N SER A 87 10.32 12.65 12.77
CA SER A 87 9.25 13.66 12.68
C SER A 87 9.10 14.20 11.27
N SER A 88 10.19 14.55 10.60
CA SER A 88 10.19 15.01 9.21
C SER A 88 9.68 13.91 8.28
N TYR A 89 10.13 12.66 8.48
CA TYR A 89 9.68 11.50 7.73
C TYR A 89 8.16 11.27 7.86
N LEU A 90 7.64 11.29 9.10
CA LEU A 90 6.20 11.15 9.35
C LEU A 90 5.39 12.30 8.74
N ASN A 91 5.88 13.54 8.88
CA ASN A 91 5.23 14.71 8.29
C ASN A 91 5.16 14.60 6.76
N SER A 92 6.21 14.09 6.10
CA SER A 92 6.21 13.85 4.66
C SER A 92 5.14 12.83 4.25
N LYS A 93 4.97 11.73 5.00
CA LYS A 93 3.86 10.77 4.76
C LYS A 93 2.49 11.42 4.96
N PHE A 94 2.36 12.33 5.91
CA PHE A 94 1.09 13.02 6.18
C PHE A 94 0.70 14.05 5.13
N ILE A 95 1.60 14.47 4.23
CA ILE A 95 1.28 15.38 3.11
C ILE A 95 0.09 14.82 2.30
N LEU A 96 0.04 13.51 2.06
CA LEU A 96 -1.07 12.87 1.38
C LEU A 96 -2.43 13.26 1.97
N PHE A 97 -2.53 13.25 3.29
CA PHE A 97 -3.79 13.45 4.03
C PHE A 97 -4.04 14.91 4.40
N LYS A 98 -2.95 15.67 4.62
CA LYS A 98 -3.03 17.11 4.96
C LYS A 98 -3.33 17.98 3.75
N ASN A 99 -2.74 17.64 2.59
CA ASN A 99 -2.66 18.56 1.45
C ASN A 99 -3.35 18.00 0.19
N ILE A 100 -3.11 16.72 -0.16
CA ILE A 100 -3.49 16.16 -1.46
C ILE A 100 -4.92 15.63 -1.46
N LEU A 101 -5.30 14.86 -0.43
CA LEU A 101 -6.66 14.34 -0.32
C LEU A 101 -7.67 15.47 -0.15
N SER A 102 -8.64 15.55 -1.06
CA SER A 102 -9.70 16.56 -1.02
C SER A 102 -10.73 16.25 0.08
N LYS A 103 -11.44 17.28 0.56
CA LYS A 103 -12.55 17.15 1.53
C LYS A 103 -13.52 16.03 1.11
N GLY A 104 -14.03 15.28 2.07
CA GLY A 104 -14.98 14.17 1.86
C GLY A 104 -14.34 12.86 1.39
N LYS A 105 -13.05 12.85 1.06
CA LYS A 105 -12.32 11.63 0.67
C LYS A 105 -11.98 10.77 1.90
N THR A 106 -11.49 9.56 1.66
CA THR A 106 -11.36 8.54 2.70
C THR A 106 -9.91 8.22 3.01
N ILE A 107 -9.60 8.13 4.30
CA ILE A 107 -8.38 7.53 4.84
C ILE A 107 -8.70 6.09 5.20
N ILE A 108 -7.86 5.15 4.82
CA ILE A 108 -7.92 3.74 5.26
C ILE A 108 -6.69 3.50 6.13
N SER A 109 -6.86 3.06 7.37
CA SER A 109 -5.75 2.77 8.28
C SER A 109 -6.18 1.86 9.43
N ASP A 110 -5.22 1.35 10.18
CA ASP A 110 -5.45 0.52 11.37
C ASP A 110 -5.41 1.40 12.63
N LYS A 111 -6.47 1.36 13.45
CA LYS A 111 -6.51 2.14 14.70
C LYS A 111 -5.51 1.68 15.76
N THR A 112 -4.90 0.51 15.61
CA THR A 112 -3.92 -0.02 16.56
C THR A 112 -2.54 0.62 16.42
N ILE A 113 -2.26 1.34 15.31
CA ILE A 113 -0.99 2.03 15.13
C ILE A 113 -0.94 3.35 15.91
N LYS A 114 0.25 3.73 16.38
CA LYS A 114 0.47 4.96 17.17
C LYS A 114 0.07 6.23 16.42
N GLU A 115 0.24 6.23 15.10
CA GLU A 115 -0.02 7.35 14.19
C GLU A 115 -1.52 7.60 13.97
N PHE A 116 -2.38 6.65 14.31
CA PHE A 116 -3.83 6.76 14.06
C PHE A 116 -4.45 7.98 14.74
N LYS A 117 -3.99 8.34 15.94
CA LYS A 117 -4.45 9.55 16.64
C LYS A 117 -4.19 10.83 15.83
N PHE A 118 -3.07 10.90 15.11
CA PHE A 118 -2.74 12.04 14.23
C PHE A 118 -3.60 12.02 12.97
N LEU A 119 -3.78 10.84 12.34
CA LEU A 119 -4.67 10.68 11.21
C LEU A 119 -6.11 11.11 11.54
N LYS A 120 -6.61 10.78 12.74
CA LYS A 120 -7.93 11.21 13.22
C LYS A 120 -8.02 12.73 13.35
N LYS A 121 -6.98 13.40 13.91
CA LYS A 121 -6.92 14.86 13.98
C LYS A 121 -6.92 15.49 12.59
N ILE A 122 -6.13 14.95 11.65
CA ILE A 122 -6.10 15.43 10.27
C ILE A 122 -7.47 15.24 9.60
N ALA A 123 -8.09 14.07 9.77
CA ALA A 123 -9.38 13.76 9.19
C ALA A 123 -10.47 14.74 9.66
N ASN A 124 -10.54 15.02 10.96
CA ASN A 124 -11.48 15.97 11.53
C ASN A 124 -11.26 17.38 10.94
N ARG A 125 -10.01 17.86 10.93
CA ARG A 125 -9.65 19.20 10.41
C ARG A 125 -9.95 19.32 8.91
N ARG A 126 -9.67 18.29 8.14
CA ARG A 126 -9.80 18.26 6.67
C ARG A 126 -11.17 17.76 6.20
N LYS A 127 -12.06 17.39 7.12
CA LYS A 127 -13.37 16.78 6.84
C LYS A 127 -13.24 15.53 5.94
N LEU A 128 -12.28 14.66 6.27
CA LEU A 128 -12.06 13.36 5.62
C LEU A 128 -12.81 12.27 6.38
N LYS A 129 -13.17 11.19 5.69
CA LYS A 129 -13.71 9.98 6.32
C LYS A 129 -12.56 9.06 6.73
N ILE A 130 -12.76 8.23 7.77
CA ILE A 130 -11.79 7.19 8.15
C ILE A 130 -12.47 5.84 8.12
N ILE A 131 -11.80 4.86 7.51
CA ILE A 131 -12.10 3.42 7.59
C ILE A 131 -11.02 2.78 8.45
N ASP A 132 -11.42 2.24 9.60
CA ASP A 132 -10.56 1.46 10.48
C ASP A 132 -10.58 -0.02 10.05
N VAL A 133 -9.40 -0.58 9.79
CA VAL A 133 -9.26 -1.97 9.33
C VAL A 133 -9.02 -2.97 10.46
N SER A 134 -8.90 -2.54 11.70
CA SER A 134 -8.58 -3.42 12.83
C SER A 134 -9.58 -4.57 13.01
N VAL A 135 -10.87 -4.34 12.74
CA VAL A 135 -11.91 -5.38 12.79
C VAL A 135 -11.74 -6.39 11.67
N ILE A 136 -11.37 -5.93 10.46
CA ILE A 136 -11.10 -6.81 9.31
C ILE A 136 -9.88 -7.65 9.62
N ASN A 137 -8.82 -7.05 10.18
CA ASN A 137 -7.59 -7.75 10.56
C ASN A 137 -7.86 -8.87 11.56
N LYS A 138 -8.64 -8.60 12.61
CA LYS A 138 -9.06 -9.64 13.57
C LYS A 138 -9.84 -10.79 12.96
N LYS A 139 -10.61 -10.55 11.89
CA LYS A 139 -11.33 -11.61 11.17
C LYS A 139 -10.37 -12.44 10.32
N ILE A 140 -9.43 -11.80 9.63
CA ILE A 140 -8.46 -12.47 8.75
C ILE A 140 -7.52 -13.34 9.56
N SER A 141 -6.99 -12.86 10.69
CA SER A 141 -6.06 -13.61 11.55
C SER A 141 -6.66 -14.91 12.11
N LYS A 142 -7.99 -15.05 12.10
CA LYS A 142 -8.69 -16.28 12.52
C LYS A 142 -8.88 -17.30 11.38
N ILE A 143 -8.54 -16.97 10.14
CA ILE A 143 -8.70 -17.87 9.00
C ILE A 143 -7.51 -18.85 8.97
N LYS A 144 -7.72 -20.08 9.51
CA LYS A 144 -6.69 -21.11 9.69
C LYS A 144 -5.89 -21.46 8.42
N ASN A 145 -6.49 -21.33 7.25
CA ASN A 145 -5.86 -21.70 5.97
C ASN A 145 -5.03 -20.56 5.32
N LEU A 146 -5.03 -19.36 5.93
CA LEU A 146 -4.20 -18.24 5.51
C LEU A 146 -2.99 -18.15 6.45
N LYS A 147 -1.88 -18.74 6.04
CA LYS A 147 -0.59 -18.63 6.77
C LYS A 147 0.02 -17.25 6.50
N LEU A 148 -0.55 -16.22 7.10
CA LEU A 148 -0.07 -14.85 6.98
C LEU A 148 0.60 -14.42 8.28
N ASN A 149 1.74 -13.74 8.17
CA ASN A 149 2.31 -13.03 9.30
C ASN A 149 1.46 -11.76 9.63
N GLU A 150 1.79 -11.06 10.71
CA GLU A 150 1.04 -9.89 11.17
C GLU A 150 0.95 -8.78 10.11
N PHE A 151 2.06 -8.53 9.38
CA PHE A 151 2.10 -7.50 8.34
C PHE A 151 1.29 -7.86 7.12
N GLN A 152 1.43 -9.10 6.67
CA GLN A 152 0.65 -9.60 5.54
C GLN A 152 -0.84 -9.54 5.85
N SER A 153 -1.24 -9.88 7.08
CA SER A 153 -2.62 -9.79 7.56
C SER A 153 -3.12 -8.34 7.57
N LYS A 154 -2.32 -7.39 8.07
CA LYS A 154 -2.66 -5.96 8.05
C LYS A 154 -2.75 -5.42 6.61
N ASN A 155 -1.80 -5.73 5.75
CA ASN A 155 -1.81 -5.31 4.35
C ASN A 155 -3.03 -5.88 3.62
N LEU A 156 -3.37 -7.16 3.83
CA LEU A 156 -4.56 -7.77 3.27
C LEU A 156 -5.84 -7.09 3.77
N SER A 157 -5.89 -6.72 5.04
CA SER A 157 -7.03 -6.00 5.64
C SER A 157 -7.25 -4.64 4.96
N MET A 158 -6.18 -3.92 4.69
CA MET A 158 -6.23 -2.64 3.95
C MET A 158 -6.67 -2.84 2.51
N ALA A 159 -6.18 -3.88 1.84
CA ALA A 159 -6.60 -4.23 0.49
C ALA A 159 -8.10 -4.59 0.42
N ILE A 160 -8.62 -5.34 1.41
CA ILE A 160 -10.06 -5.64 1.53
C ILE A 160 -10.87 -4.36 1.74
N ALA A 161 -10.43 -3.49 2.66
CA ALA A 161 -11.12 -2.23 2.91
C ALA A 161 -11.15 -1.34 1.65
N ALA A 162 -10.04 -1.27 0.91
CA ALA A 162 -9.97 -0.56 -0.36
C ALA A 162 -10.90 -1.17 -1.42
N ALA A 163 -10.95 -2.51 -1.52
CA ALA A 163 -11.83 -3.20 -2.43
C ALA A 163 -13.30 -2.96 -2.11
N LYS A 164 -13.68 -3.02 -0.82
CA LYS A 164 -15.03 -2.66 -0.35
C LYS A 164 -15.36 -1.19 -0.63
N PHE A 165 -14.41 -0.29 -0.40
CA PHE A 165 -14.56 1.13 -0.73
C PHE A 165 -14.82 1.35 -2.23
N CYS A 166 -14.28 0.50 -3.09
CA CYS A 166 -14.55 0.48 -4.53
C CYS A 166 -15.84 -0.31 -4.90
N ASN A 167 -16.72 -0.58 -3.93
CA ASN A 167 -17.99 -1.30 -4.10
C ASN A 167 -17.84 -2.74 -4.65
N LEU A 168 -16.71 -3.39 -4.39
CA LEU A 168 -16.53 -4.79 -4.75
C LEU A 168 -17.32 -5.68 -3.80
N ASN A 169 -17.97 -6.70 -4.37
CA ASN A 169 -18.75 -7.67 -3.61
C ASN A 169 -17.85 -8.50 -2.68
N GLU A 170 -18.25 -8.64 -1.43
CA GLU A 170 -17.47 -9.30 -0.38
C GLU A 170 -17.14 -10.76 -0.72
N LYS A 171 -18.12 -11.53 -1.24
CA LYS A 171 -17.88 -12.93 -1.68
C LYS A 171 -16.81 -13.00 -2.76
N LYS A 172 -16.83 -12.06 -3.72
CA LYS A 172 -15.81 -11.99 -4.79
C LYS A 172 -14.44 -11.62 -4.23
N ILE A 173 -14.35 -10.75 -3.22
CA ILE A 173 -13.11 -10.39 -2.54
C ILE A 173 -12.52 -11.64 -1.88
N PHE A 174 -13.29 -12.37 -1.05
CA PHE A 174 -12.81 -13.57 -0.38
C PHE A 174 -12.44 -14.70 -1.35
N ASN A 175 -13.21 -14.89 -2.42
CA ASN A 175 -12.88 -15.89 -3.45
C ASN A 175 -11.57 -15.57 -4.18
N SER A 176 -11.13 -14.31 -4.20
CA SER A 176 -9.85 -13.94 -4.81
C SER A 176 -8.64 -14.36 -3.96
N PHE A 177 -8.80 -14.63 -2.66
CA PHE A 177 -7.69 -15.01 -1.77
C PHE A 177 -6.97 -16.28 -2.25
N LYS A 178 -7.72 -17.25 -2.77
CA LYS A 178 -7.15 -18.49 -3.34
C LYS A 178 -6.24 -18.25 -4.56
N LYS A 179 -6.30 -17.04 -5.13
CA LYS A 179 -5.54 -16.64 -6.33
C LYS A 179 -4.46 -15.58 -6.03
N ILE A 180 -4.28 -15.21 -4.77
CA ILE A 180 -3.19 -14.34 -4.36
C ILE A 180 -1.90 -15.13 -4.51
N LYS A 181 -0.96 -14.56 -5.25
CA LYS A 181 0.39 -15.09 -5.40
C LYS A 181 1.33 -14.33 -4.47
N ASP A 182 2.39 -14.99 -4.08
CA ASP A 182 3.47 -14.33 -3.37
C ASP A 182 4.04 -13.17 -4.18
N VAL A 183 4.50 -12.16 -3.49
CA VAL A 183 5.11 -10.99 -4.11
C VAL A 183 6.60 -11.21 -4.14
N SER A 184 7.20 -11.15 -5.32
CA SER A 184 8.65 -11.32 -5.47
C SER A 184 9.42 -10.37 -4.55
N GLY A 185 10.41 -10.93 -3.82
CA GLY A 185 11.20 -10.19 -2.84
C GLY A 185 10.44 -9.80 -1.56
N ARG A 186 9.33 -10.45 -1.21
CA ARG A 186 8.59 -10.26 0.04
C ARG A 186 8.36 -11.61 0.73
N LEU A 187 9.31 -12.02 1.60
CA LEU A 187 9.37 -13.35 2.20
C LEU A 187 9.21 -14.46 1.14
N GLU A 188 9.82 -14.24 -0.02
CA GLU A 188 9.75 -15.16 -1.14
C GLU A 188 10.58 -16.40 -0.85
N LEU A 189 9.92 -17.57 -0.71
CA LEU A 189 10.62 -18.84 -0.56
C LEU A 189 11.24 -19.22 -1.90
N VAL A 190 12.58 -19.12 -2.01
CA VAL A 190 13.31 -19.43 -3.26
C VAL A 190 13.86 -20.84 -3.29
N ARG A 191 14.14 -21.45 -2.12
CA ARG A 191 14.70 -22.80 -2.05
C ARG A 191 14.41 -23.50 -0.74
N VAL A 192 14.20 -24.82 -0.84
CA VAL A 192 14.16 -25.74 0.30
C VAL A 192 15.23 -26.81 0.05
N PHE A 193 16.12 -27.02 1.01
CA PHE A 193 17.14 -28.08 0.96
C PHE A 193 16.60 -29.38 1.59
N SER A 194 17.29 -30.52 1.34
CA SER A 194 16.91 -31.83 1.84
C SER A 194 16.84 -31.94 3.37
N ASN A 195 17.60 -31.11 4.09
CA ASN A 195 17.59 -30.99 5.56
C ASN A 195 16.54 -29.99 6.08
N ASN A 196 15.52 -29.65 5.28
CA ASN A 196 14.48 -28.67 5.57
C ASN A 196 14.95 -27.23 5.79
N ILE A 197 16.18 -26.89 5.47
CA ILE A 197 16.63 -25.50 5.44
C ILE A 197 15.90 -24.77 4.33
N LYS A 198 15.27 -23.65 4.68
CA LYS A 198 14.51 -22.80 3.74
C LYS A 198 15.26 -21.50 3.50
N VAL A 199 15.37 -21.10 2.25
CA VAL A 199 15.97 -19.83 1.85
C VAL A 199 14.88 -18.89 1.36
N TYR A 200 14.82 -17.71 1.97
CA TYR A 200 13.87 -16.66 1.61
C TYR A 200 14.61 -15.45 1.07
N VAL A 201 13.97 -14.73 0.17
CA VAL A 201 14.39 -13.40 -0.29
C VAL A 201 13.38 -12.38 0.20
N ASP A 202 13.86 -11.34 0.88
CA ASP A 202 13.05 -10.20 1.30
C ASP A 202 13.78 -8.88 1.05
N PHE A 203 13.01 -7.81 0.81
CA PHE A 203 13.50 -6.43 0.73
C PHE A 203 13.70 -5.78 2.10
N ALA A 204 13.51 -6.52 3.19
CA ALA A 204 13.74 -6.03 4.54
C ALA A 204 15.20 -5.58 4.69
N HIS A 205 15.41 -4.30 5.01
CA HIS A 205 16.73 -3.68 5.15
C HIS A 205 16.80 -2.74 6.37
N THR A 206 15.75 -2.71 7.18
CA THR A 206 15.71 -1.94 8.43
C THR A 206 15.68 -2.85 9.63
N PRO A 207 16.20 -2.44 10.82
CA PRO A 207 16.17 -3.26 12.03
C PRO A 207 14.77 -3.74 12.40
N ASP A 208 13.77 -2.88 12.25
CA ASP A 208 12.38 -3.22 12.53
C ASP A 208 11.80 -4.25 11.55
N ALA A 209 12.17 -4.19 10.28
CA ALA A 209 11.74 -5.16 9.29
C ALA A 209 12.38 -6.52 9.58
N LEU A 210 13.70 -6.58 9.78
CA LEU A 210 14.45 -7.82 10.06
C LEU A 210 13.97 -8.53 11.34
N LYS A 211 13.65 -7.78 12.42
CA LYS A 211 13.11 -8.37 13.65
C LYS A 211 11.75 -9.04 13.47
N LYS A 212 11.02 -8.70 12.46
CA LYS A 212 9.64 -9.13 12.24
C LYS A 212 9.55 -10.28 11.23
N ASP A 213 10.64 -10.56 10.55
CA ASP A 213 10.79 -11.67 9.61
C ASP A 213 11.38 -12.93 10.30
N GLN A 214 11.81 -12.81 11.57
CA GLN A 214 12.20 -13.92 12.46
C GLN A 214 10.97 -14.50 13.16
#